data_01d149081855e8e80e10bb96b0005bc4
#
_entry.id   01d149081855e8e80e10bb96b0005bc4
#
_cell.length_a   1.000
_cell.length_b   1.000
_cell.length_c   1.000
_cell.angle_alpha   90.00
_cell.angle_beta   90.00
_cell.angle_gamma   90.00
#
_symmetry.space_group_name_H-M   'P 1'
#
loop_
_entity.id
_entity.type
_entity.pdbx_description
1 polymer ?
#
loop_
_entity_poly.entity_id
_entity_poly.type
_entity_poly.pdbx_seq_one_letter_code
_entity_poly.pdbx_strand_id
1 'polypeptide(L)'
;NSIDYNHNLDQIIFSSRNLNEIFIIDHSTTTEEAKYSVGGNSGKGGDILFRWGNPNNYNRGQISDRILGSQHGVNWIPDSLVGGGQILLFNNNPSDSIGPSGLYGNSSVIQIKPSLDSNGNYIIEGNSPFILLEEKLIYGDDHSFFSNFQSGAYRLQNGNTLISVTQEKRIFEIDSIGDITWELLLSDQINSAGYSPRARKYNLNYIDSLIGDIHSDNFINIYDLIK
;
A
#
# COMPACT_ATOMS: atom_id res chain seq x y z
N ASN A 1 -4.24 7.41 6.17
CA ASN A 1 -3.81 8.00 4.92
C ASN A 1 -4.07 7.13 3.68
N SER A 2 -4.23 5.84 3.84
CA SER A 2 -4.70 4.93 2.78
C SER A 2 -5.62 3.87 3.35
N ILE A 3 -6.52 3.39 2.51
CA ILE A 3 -7.47 2.33 2.80
C ILE A 3 -7.63 1.50 1.53
N ASP A 4 -7.76 0.18 1.68
CA ASP A 4 -8.05 -0.74 0.60
C ASP A 4 -8.95 -1.87 1.09
N TYR A 5 -9.69 -2.49 0.18
CA TYR A 5 -10.67 -3.54 0.49
C TYR A 5 -10.36 -4.82 -0.27
N ASN A 6 -10.27 -5.92 0.45
CA ASN A 6 -10.14 -7.25 -0.11
C ASN A 6 -11.50 -7.94 -0.17
N HIS A 7 -12.05 -8.09 -1.39
CA HIS A 7 -13.34 -8.70 -1.63
C HIS A 7 -13.40 -10.19 -1.25
N ASN A 8 -12.29 -10.93 -1.41
CA ASN A 8 -12.27 -12.37 -1.14
C ASN A 8 -12.22 -12.68 0.35
N LEU A 9 -11.53 -11.84 1.11
CA LEU A 9 -11.42 -11.97 2.57
C LEU A 9 -12.53 -11.22 3.30
N ASP A 10 -13.24 -10.33 2.62
CA ASP A 10 -14.17 -9.35 3.20
C ASP A 10 -13.53 -8.55 4.33
N GLN A 11 -12.32 -8.04 4.06
CA GLN A 11 -11.50 -7.32 5.01
C GLN A 11 -11.05 -5.96 4.48
N ILE A 12 -10.92 -5.00 5.38
CA ILE A 12 -10.36 -3.67 5.10
C ILE A 12 -8.96 -3.57 5.68
N ILE A 13 -7.99 -3.14 4.86
CA ILE A 13 -6.69 -2.69 5.33
C ILE A 13 -6.62 -1.17 5.32
N PHE A 14 -6.05 -0.58 6.37
CA PHE A 14 -5.80 0.86 6.40
C PHE A 14 -4.44 1.18 7.04
N SER A 15 -3.92 2.36 6.71
CA SER A 15 -2.65 2.86 7.19
C SER A 15 -2.85 4.07 8.09
N SER A 16 -2.21 4.06 9.25
CA SER A 16 -2.09 5.22 10.14
C SER A 16 -0.67 5.76 10.13
N ARG A 17 -0.47 6.90 9.41
CA ARG A 17 0.82 7.56 9.27
C ARG A 17 1.47 7.87 10.63
N ASN A 18 0.70 8.41 11.54
CA ASN A 18 1.22 8.89 12.83
C ASN A 18 1.49 7.77 13.83
N LEU A 19 0.85 6.61 13.66
CA LEU A 19 1.14 5.42 14.46
C LEU A 19 2.30 4.60 13.87
N ASN A 20 2.69 4.85 12.62
CA ASN A 20 3.66 4.05 11.87
C ASN A 20 3.22 2.59 11.78
N GLU A 21 1.94 2.36 11.52
CA GLU A 21 1.33 1.04 11.45
C GLU A 21 0.31 0.93 10.33
N ILE A 22 0.10 -0.30 9.90
CA ILE A 22 -1.05 -0.73 9.11
C ILE A 22 -1.92 -1.65 9.96
N PHE A 23 -3.22 -1.69 9.63
CA PHE A 23 -4.22 -2.45 10.35
C PHE A 23 -5.14 -3.17 9.39
N ILE A 24 -5.60 -4.36 9.77
CA ILE A 24 -6.66 -5.10 9.08
C ILE A 24 -7.82 -5.29 10.04
N ILE A 25 -9.03 -5.04 9.57
CA ILE A 25 -10.28 -5.27 10.28
C ILE A 25 -11.23 -6.12 9.44
N ASP A 26 -12.18 -6.76 10.10
CA ASP A 26 -13.25 -7.52 9.48
C ASP A 26 -14.33 -6.56 8.96
N HIS A 27 -14.59 -6.58 7.65
CA HIS A 27 -15.65 -5.77 7.03
C HIS A 27 -17.01 -6.49 7.07
N SER A 28 -17.04 -7.81 7.26
CA SER A 28 -18.26 -8.62 7.27
C SER A 28 -19.15 -8.39 8.50
N THR A 29 -18.68 -7.61 9.49
CA THR A 29 -19.40 -7.30 10.72
C THR A 29 -20.60 -6.38 10.47
N THR A 30 -21.72 -6.67 11.14
CA THR A 30 -22.81 -5.70 11.29
C THR A 30 -22.39 -4.58 12.24
N THR A 31 -23.12 -3.46 12.23
CA THR A 31 -22.86 -2.33 13.14
C THR A 31 -22.93 -2.76 14.62
N GLU A 32 -23.78 -3.73 14.95
CA GLU A 32 -23.87 -4.24 16.32
C GLU A 32 -22.67 -5.12 16.68
N GLU A 33 -22.28 -6.04 15.82
CA GLU A 33 -21.11 -6.91 16.03
C GLU A 33 -19.81 -6.11 16.13
N ALA A 34 -19.69 -5.03 15.35
CA ALA A 34 -18.50 -4.16 15.38
C ALA A 34 -18.28 -3.44 16.73
N LYS A 35 -19.27 -3.45 17.62
CA LYS A 35 -19.12 -2.90 19.00
C LYS A 35 -18.48 -3.87 19.97
N TYR A 36 -18.37 -5.13 19.61
CA TYR A 36 -17.93 -6.21 20.49
C TYR A 36 -16.79 -6.99 19.86
N SER A 37 -16.21 -7.91 20.63
CA SER A 37 -15.13 -8.81 20.19
C SER A 37 -15.65 -10.15 19.68
N VAL A 38 -16.87 -10.19 19.13
CA VAL A 38 -17.52 -11.40 18.58
C VAL A 38 -18.37 -11.03 17.38
N GLY A 39 -18.48 -11.97 16.42
CA GLY A 39 -19.24 -11.76 15.18
C GLY A 39 -18.35 -11.50 13.97
N GLY A 40 -18.98 -11.33 12.81
CA GLY A 40 -18.31 -11.30 11.53
C GLY A 40 -17.72 -12.65 11.10
N ASN A 41 -17.12 -12.73 9.92
CA ASN A 41 -16.53 -13.96 9.38
C ASN A 41 -15.33 -14.44 10.18
N SER A 42 -14.58 -13.52 10.78
CA SER A 42 -13.42 -13.81 11.64
C SER A 42 -13.81 -14.16 13.09
N GLY A 43 -15.07 -13.99 13.47
CA GLY A 43 -15.56 -14.25 14.84
C GLY A 43 -15.04 -13.27 15.89
N LYS A 44 -14.43 -12.15 15.47
CA LYS A 44 -13.77 -11.16 16.35
C LYS A 44 -14.47 -9.80 16.39
N GLY A 45 -15.63 -9.69 15.74
CA GLY A 45 -16.39 -8.44 15.72
C GLY A 45 -15.56 -7.26 15.25
N GLY A 46 -15.52 -6.17 16.01
CA GLY A 46 -14.77 -4.96 15.69
C GLY A 46 -13.29 -4.96 16.10
N ASP A 47 -12.76 -6.07 16.59
CA ASP A 47 -11.35 -6.15 16.97
C ASP A 47 -10.43 -6.07 15.75
N ILE A 48 -9.22 -5.54 15.98
CA ILE A 48 -8.17 -5.54 14.96
C ILE A 48 -7.71 -6.99 14.71
N LEU A 49 -7.79 -7.43 13.46
CA LEU A 49 -7.38 -8.77 13.05
C LEU A 49 -5.86 -8.89 12.92
N PHE A 50 -5.22 -7.85 12.39
CA PHE A 50 -3.79 -7.77 12.15
C PHE A 50 -3.31 -6.33 12.28
N ARG A 51 -2.09 -6.16 12.79
CA ARG A 51 -1.39 -4.87 12.80
C ARG A 51 0.11 -5.11 12.65
N TRP A 52 0.78 -4.18 11.96
CA TRP A 52 2.20 -4.31 11.68
C TRP A 52 2.86 -2.95 11.46
N GLY A 53 4.15 -2.86 11.81
CA GLY A 53 5.00 -1.72 11.57
C GLY A 53 5.63 -1.11 12.83
N ASN A 54 4.89 -1.04 13.94
CA ASN A 54 5.40 -0.51 15.21
C ASN A 54 4.90 -1.33 16.41
N PRO A 55 5.58 -2.43 16.74
CA PRO A 55 5.13 -3.33 17.80
C PRO A 55 5.16 -2.71 19.20
N ASN A 56 5.91 -1.63 19.40
CA ASN A 56 5.92 -0.90 20.67
C ASN A 56 4.55 -0.32 21.03
N ASN A 57 3.73 0.07 20.04
CA ASN A 57 2.40 0.66 20.28
C ASN A 57 1.40 -0.30 20.95
N TYR A 58 1.68 -1.60 20.96
CA TYR A 58 0.82 -2.62 21.57
C TYR A 58 1.59 -3.57 22.50
N ASN A 59 2.70 -3.07 23.07
CA ASN A 59 3.50 -3.76 24.07
C ASN A 59 4.05 -5.13 23.62
N ARG A 60 4.42 -5.26 22.34
CA ARG A 60 4.97 -6.50 21.77
C ARG A 60 6.33 -6.29 21.12
N GLY A 61 7.04 -5.26 21.51
CA GLY A 61 8.37 -4.90 21.06
C GLY A 61 8.82 -3.58 21.67
N GLN A 62 10.05 -3.20 21.34
CA GLN A 62 10.64 -1.92 21.73
C GLN A 62 10.48 -0.90 20.61
N ILE A 63 10.73 0.38 20.89
CA ILE A 63 10.73 1.43 19.88
C ILE A 63 11.73 1.17 18.76
N SER A 64 12.83 0.49 19.05
CA SER A 64 13.83 0.05 18.07
C SER A 64 13.32 -1.00 17.09
N ASP A 65 12.24 -1.70 17.42
CA ASP A 65 11.66 -2.75 16.57
C ASP A 65 10.66 -2.18 15.55
N ARG A 66 10.50 -0.85 15.52
CA ARG A 66 9.67 -0.17 14.55
C ARG A 66 10.28 -0.26 13.16
N ILE A 67 9.50 -0.76 12.19
CA ILE A 67 9.89 -0.94 10.79
C ILE A 67 9.38 0.23 9.92
N LEU A 68 8.13 0.66 10.15
CA LEU A 68 7.50 1.69 9.34
C LEU A 68 7.76 3.10 9.89
N GLY A 69 7.97 4.04 8.97
CA GLY A 69 8.09 5.47 9.24
C GLY A 69 7.19 6.27 8.32
N SER A 70 6.08 6.82 8.84
CA SER A 70 5.18 7.70 8.11
C SER A 70 4.67 7.13 6.78
N GLN A 71 4.52 5.82 6.68
CA GLN A 71 4.17 5.07 5.47
C GLN A 71 2.87 5.54 4.81
N HIS A 72 2.75 5.29 3.50
CA HIS A 72 1.58 5.61 2.67
C HIS A 72 1.24 4.46 1.70
N GLY A 73 0.07 4.58 1.08
CA GLY A 73 -0.30 3.78 -0.09
C GLY A 73 -0.43 2.28 0.18
N VAL A 74 -0.78 1.86 1.42
CA VAL A 74 -1.04 0.45 1.68
C VAL A 74 -2.16 -0.07 0.78
N ASN A 75 -1.93 -1.23 0.17
CA ASN A 75 -2.91 -1.91 -0.66
C ASN A 75 -2.65 -3.42 -0.71
N TRP A 76 -3.70 -4.20 -0.97
CA TRP A 76 -3.53 -5.59 -1.38
C TRP A 76 -3.09 -5.67 -2.83
N ILE A 77 -2.19 -6.58 -3.12
CA ILE A 77 -1.90 -6.98 -4.49
C ILE A 77 -3.09 -7.84 -4.95
N PRO A 78 -3.77 -7.48 -6.07
CA PRO A 78 -4.86 -8.28 -6.60
C PRO A 78 -4.46 -9.74 -6.80
N ASP A 79 -5.33 -10.69 -6.48
CA ASP A 79 -5.03 -12.13 -6.51
C ASP A 79 -4.58 -12.65 -7.88
N SER A 80 -5.00 -11.98 -8.95
CA SER A 80 -4.60 -12.31 -10.32
C SER A 80 -3.19 -11.86 -10.71
N LEU A 81 -2.51 -11.10 -9.84
CA LEU A 81 -1.19 -10.53 -10.11
C LEU A 81 -0.09 -11.27 -9.35
N VAL A 82 1.15 -11.06 -9.76
CA VAL A 82 2.34 -11.61 -9.07
C VAL A 82 2.39 -11.10 -7.64
N GLY A 83 2.40 -12.00 -6.67
CA GLY A 83 2.30 -11.70 -5.26
C GLY A 83 0.86 -11.50 -4.76
N GLY A 84 -0.13 -11.98 -5.51
CA GLY A 84 -1.56 -11.84 -5.18
C GLY A 84 -1.90 -12.23 -3.74
N GLY A 85 -2.80 -11.47 -3.12
CA GLY A 85 -3.18 -11.59 -1.71
C GLY A 85 -2.15 -11.06 -0.71
N GLN A 86 -0.97 -10.65 -1.14
CA GLN A 86 0.02 -9.99 -0.29
C GLN A 86 -0.23 -8.48 -0.22
N ILE A 87 0.39 -7.83 0.75
CA ILE A 87 0.24 -6.40 1.02
C ILE A 87 1.46 -5.66 0.49
N LEU A 88 1.23 -4.57 -0.24
CA LEU A 88 2.26 -3.68 -0.77
C LEU A 88 2.08 -2.28 -0.16
N LEU A 89 3.17 -1.62 0.18
CA LEU A 89 3.15 -0.27 0.73
C LEU A 89 4.42 0.52 0.43
N PHE A 90 4.29 1.84 0.49
CA PHE A 90 5.41 2.78 0.42
C PHE A 90 5.78 3.23 1.84
N ASN A 91 6.98 2.91 2.28
CA ASN A 91 7.54 3.36 3.56
C ASN A 91 8.33 4.65 3.34
N ASN A 92 7.82 5.77 3.83
CA ASN A 92 8.46 7.08 3.63
C ASN A 92 9.74 7.23 4.44
N ASN A 93 9.75 6.69 5.65
CA ASN A 93 10.90 6.62 6.54
C ASN A 93 11.70 7.93 6.64
N PRO A 94 11.05 9.06 7.02
CA PRO A 94 11.72 10.35 7.12
C PRO A 94 12.87 10.32 8.14
N SER A 95 13.81 11.26 8.04
CA SER A 95 15.03 11.31 8.84
C SER A 95 14.83 11.44 10.36
N ASP A 96 13.64 11.87 10.78
CA ASP A 96 13.20 11.95 12.18
C ASP A 96 12.61 10.64 12.71
N SER A 97 12.48 9.63 11.86
CA SER A 97 11.96 8.34 12.24
C SER A 97 12.95 7.58 13.12
N ILE A 98 12.48 7.04 14.24
CA ILE A 98 13.24 6.15 15.11
C ILE A 98 12.94 4.71 14.68
N GLY A 99 13.95 3.96 14.28
CA GLY A 99 13.80 2.55 13.86
C GLY A 99 15.14 1.90 13.61
N PRO A 100 15.20 0.56 13.46
CA PRO A 100 16.45 -0.21 13.47
C PRO A 100 17.25 -0.09 12.17
N SER A 101 16.70 0.39 11.12
CA SER A 101 17.16 0.04 9.77
C SER A 101 18.38 0.81 9.27
N GLY A 102 18.87 1.83 9.96
CA GLY A 102 19.93 2.67 9.37
C GLY A 102 19.53 3.37 8.05
N LEU A 103 18.27 3.20 7.63
CA LEU A 103 17.71 3.73 6.38
C LEU A 103 17.02 5.07 6.58
N TYR A 104 17.39 5.80 7.62
CA TYR A 104 16.80 7.11 7.89
C TYR A 104 17.01 8.07 6.72
N GLY A 105 15.94 8.72 6.33
CA GLY A 105 15.95 9.64 5.19
C GLY A 105 15.92 8.97 3.83
N ASN A 106 15.64 7.66 3.80
CA ASN A 106 15.45 6.92 2.54
C ASN A 106 14.08 6.23 2.55
N SER A 107 13.37 6.39 1.47
CA SER A 107 12.11 5.69 1.27
C SER A 107 12.33 4.27 0.76
N SER A 108 11.32 3.42 0.94
CA SER A 108 11.35 2.05 0.41
C SER A 108 9.96 1.57 0.02
N VAL A 109 9.91 0.59 -0.85
CA VAL A 109 8.68 -0.16 -1.17
C VAL A 109 8.80 -1.55 -0.55
N ILE A 110 7.84 -1.88 0.30
CA ILE A 110 7.85 -3.13 1.08
C ILE A 110 6.62 -3.95 0.70
N GLN A 111 6.84 -5.25 0.52
CA GLN A 111 5.79 -6.25 0.32
C GLN A 111 5.82 -7.23 1.49
N ILE A 112 4.67 -7.50 2.09
CA ILE A 112 4.56 -8.44 3.21
C ILE A 112 3.46 -9.47 2.97
N LYS A 113 3.64 -10.64 3.55
CA LYS A 113 2.64 -11.70 3.63
C LYS A 113 2.45 -12.08 5.09
N PRO A 114 1.33 -11.72 5.73
CA PRO A 114 1.01 -12.19 7.06
C PRO A 114 0.89 -13.71 7.14
N SER A 115 1.31 -14.30 8.26
CA SER A 115 1.08 -15.71 8.54
C SER A 115 -0.34 -15.95 9.01
N LEU A 116 -0.97 -17.02 8.51
CA LEU A 116 -2.31 -17.45 8.91
C LEU A 116 -2.25 -18.87 9.50
N ASP A 117 -3.11 -19.13 10.48
CA ASP A 117 -3.35 -20.46 10.99
C ASP A 117 -4.26 -21.27 10.02
N SER A 118 -4.56 -22.53 10.38
CA SER A 118 -5.41 -23.41 9.58
C SER A 118 -6.87 -22.93 9.46
N ASN A 119 -7.29 -21.99 10.29
CA ASN A 119 -8.63 -21.41 10.29
C ASN A 119 -8.67 -20.04 9.57
N GLY A 120 -7.52 -19.57 9.05
CA GLY A 120 -7.40 -18.28 8.39
C GLY A 120 -7.20 -17.09 9.33
N ASN A 121 -6.91 -17.29 10.61
CA ASN A 121 -6.61 -16.20 11.53
C ASN A 121 -5.15 -15.78 11.43
N TYR A 122 -4.90 -14.49 11.56
CA TYR A 122 -3.56 -13.93 11.63
C TYR A 122 -2.84 -14.40 12.90
N ILE A 123 -1.64 -14.95 12.76
CA ILE A 123 -0.90 -15.56 13.86
C ILE A 123 -0.22 -14.49 14.71
N ILE A 124 -0.47 -14.58 16.02
CA ILE A 124 0.23 -13.81 17.05
C ILE A 124 0.50 -14.76 18.23
N GLU A 125 1.75 -14.84 18.69
CA GLU A 125 2.15 -15.83 19.70
C GLU A 125 2.84 -15.16 20.90
N GLY A 126 2.51 -15.63 22.10
CA GLY A 126 3.13 -15.14 23.34
C GLY A 126 3.15 -13.61 23.42
N ASN A 127 4.33 -13.02 23.58
CA ASN A 127 4.56 -11.57 23.60
C ASN A 127 5.15 -11.03 22.29
N SER A 128 5.25 -11.86 21.25
CA SER A 128 5.77 -11.43 19.94
C SER A 128 4.74 -10.61 19.18
N PRO A 129 5.17 -9.75 18.24
CA PRO A 129 4.26 -9.11 17.29
C PRO A 129 3.61 -10.15 16.37
N PHE A 130 2.67 -9.69 15.52
CA PHE A 130 2.09 -10.53 14.48
C PHE A 130 3.17 -11.09 13.56
N ILE A 131 3.03 -12.37 13.22
CA ILE A 131 4.03 -13.12 12.46
C ILE A 131 3.80 -12.91 10.97
N LEU A 132 4.89 -12.63 10.25
CA LEU A 132 4.89 -12.63 8.79
C LEU A 132 5.42 -13.96 8.27
N LEU A 133 4.79 -14.47 7.19
CA LEU A 133 5.33 -15.57 6.42
C LEU A 133 6.46 -15.07 5.51
N GLU A 134 6.34 -13.84 5.02
CA GLU A 134 7.30 -13.23 4.11
C GLU A 134 7.32 -11.71 4.28
N GLU A 135 8.51 -11.14 4.24
CA GLU A 135 8.76 -9.70 4.11
C GLU A 135 9.82 -9.51 3.02
N LYS A 136 9.53 -8.65 2.06
CA LYS A 136 10.42 -8.33 0.95
C LYS A 136 10.59 -6.82 0.82
N LEU A 137 11.84 -6.39 0.74
CA LEU A 137 12.18 -5.10 0.17
C LEU A 137 12.06 -5.20 -1.36
N ILE A 138 11.14 -4.45 -1.94
CA ILE A 138 10.89 -4.44 -3.39
C ILE A 138 11.78 -3.41 -4.07
N TYR A 139 12.03 -2.25 -3.42
CA TYR A 139 12.88 -1.18 -3.94
C TYR A 139 13.36 -0.26 -2.80
N GLY A 140 14.57 0.29 -2.92
CA GLY A 140 15.07 1.34 -2.03
C GLY A 140 16.13 0.91 -1.02
N ASP A 141 16.92 -0.14 -1.30
CA ASP A 141 18.04 -0.59 -0.46
C ASP A 141 19.33 0.25 -0.67
N ASP A 142 19.40 0.97 -1.78
CA ASP A 142 20.58 1.71 -2.25
C ASP A 142 20.53 3.22 -2.02
N HIS A 143 19.55 3.70 -1.23
CA HIS A 143 19.34 5.14 -1.00
C HIS A 143 18.93 5.94 -2.26
N SER A 144 18.31 5.28 -3.23
CA SER A 144 18.08 5.82 -4.57
C SER A 144 16.94 6.83 -4.65
N PHE A 145 16.06 6.95 -3.64
CA PHE A 145 14.93 7.88 -3.68
C PHE A 145 14.39 8.24 -2.29
N PHE A 146 13.70 9.37 -2.23
CA PHE A 146 13.12 9.85 -0.99
C PHE A 146 11.84 10.65 -1.19
N SER A 147 10.85 10.37 -0.35
CA SER A 147 9.67 11.21 -0.18
C SER A 147 9.21 11.21 1.27
N ASN A 148 9.20 12.39 1.88
CA ASN A 148 8.77 12.61 3.27
C ASN A 148 7.25 12.43 3.47
N PHE A 149 6.45 12.45 2.40
CA PHE A 149 4.99 12.43 2.45
C PHE A 149 4.37 11.80 1.21
N GLN A 150 3.12 11.33 1.35
CA GLN A 150 2.36 10.74 0.26
C GLN A 150 3.13 9.58 -0.43
N SER A 151 3.03 9.47 -1.76
CA SER A 151 3.65 8.39 -2.53
C SER A 151 2.86 7.07 -2.47
N GLY A 152 3.25 6.10 -3.28
CA GLY A 152 2.60 4.80 -3.31
C GLY A 152 3.24 3.85 -4.31
N ALA A 153 2.92 2.57 -4.18
CA ALA A 153 3.38 1.52 -5.07
C ALA A 153 2.24 0.57 -5.41
N TYR A 154 2.18 0.12 -6.66
CA TYR A 154 1.13 -0.77 -7.16
C TYR A 154 1.71 -1.84 -8.08
N ARG A 155 1.30 -3.09 -7.88
CA ARG A 155 1.66 -4.19 -8.76
C ARG A 155 0.89 -4.07 -10.08
N LEU A 156 1.59 -4.30 -11.18
CA LEU A 156 1.03 -4.26 -12.54
C LEU A 156 0.75 -5.66 -13.09
N GLN A 157 -0.03 -5.73 -14.16
CA GLN A 157 -0.37 -6.99 -14.82
C GLN A 157 0.83 -7.74 -15.39
N ASN A 158 1.87 -7.03 -15.81
CA ASN A 158 3.12 -7.63 -16.32
C ASN A 158 4.07 -8.11 -15.20
N GLY A 159 3.65 -8.00 -13.92
CA GLY A 159 4.46 -8.36 -12.76
C GLY A 159 5.37 -7.25 -12.24
N ASN A 160 5.51 -6.15 -12.97
CA ASN A 160 6.29 -4.99 -12.56
C ASN A 160 5.60 -4.21 -11.43
N THR A 161 6.31 -3.30 -10.80
CA THR A 161 5.77 -2.41 -9.78
C THR A 161 5.85 -0.96 -10.24
N LEU A 162 4.71 -0.27 -10.27
CA LEU A 162 4.64 1.17 -10.53
C LEU A 162 4.81 1.91 -9.20
N ILE A 163 5.78 2.83 -9.14
CA ILE A 163 6.10 3.60 -7.95
C ILE A 163 5.91 5.09 -8.25
N SER A 164 5.20 5.78 -7.37
CA SER A 164 5.03 7.24 -7.40
C SER A 164 5.77 7.86 -6.23
N VAL A 165 6.75 8.71 -6.49
CA VAL A 165 7.56 9.42 -5.49
C VAL A 165 7.18 10.90 -5.50
N THR A 166 6.30 11.27 -4.59
CA THR A 166 5.65 12.59 -4.61
C THR A 166 6.64 13.74 -4.53
N GLN A 167 7.58 13.68 -3.60
CA GLN A 167 8.53 14.78 -3.38
C GLN A 167 9.52 14.96 -4.54
N GLU A 168 9.89 13.88 -5.21
CA GLU A 168 10.75 13.90 -6.37
C GLU A 168 9.98 14.20 -7.66
N LYS A 169 8.65 14.31 -7.60
CA LYS A 169 7.80 14.51 -8.80
C LYS A 169 8.06 13.42 -9.85
N ARG A 170 8.27 12.20 -9.41
CA ARG A 170 8.74 11.08 -10.20
C ARG A 170 7.76 9.93 -10.15
N ILE A 171 7.46 9.33 -11.29
CA ILE A 171 6.71 8.09 -11.40
C ILE A 171 7.56 7.14 -12.24
N PHE A 172 7.79 5.93 -11.75
CA PHE A 172 8.59 4.97 -12.49
C PHE A 172 8.08 3.55 -12.28
N GLU A 173 8.44 2.67 -13.20
CA GLU A 173 8.11 1.25 -13.19
C GLU A 173 9.39 0.44 -13.08
N ILE A 174 9.41 -0.51 -12.15
CA ILE A 174 10.52 -1.46 -11.99
C ILE A 174 10.04 -2.87 -12.31
N ASP A 175 10.96 -3.68 -12.82
CA ASP A 175 10.75 -5.12 -13.01
C ASP A 175 10.96 -5.93 -11.71
N SER A 176 10.98 -7.25 -11.83
CA SER A 176 11.10 -8.18 -10.69
C SER A 176 12.49 -8.20 -10.04
N ILE A 177 13.52 -7.66 -10.70
CA ILE A 177 14.88 -7.56 -10.18
C ILE A 177 15.25 -6.14 -9.74
N GLY A 178 14.31 -5.17 -9.89
CA GLY A 178 14.48 -3.79 -9.46
C GLY A 178 15.00 -2.85 -10.55
N ASP A 179 15.16 -3.30 -11.79
CA ASP A 179 15.58 -2.44 -12.91
C ASP A 179 14.42 -1.53 -13.35
N ILE A 180 14.73 -0.24 -13.58
CA ILE A 180 13.75 0.74 -14.06
C ILE A 180 13.47 0.48 -15.54
N THR A 181 12.23 0.11 -15.84
CA THR A 181 11.77 -0.18 -17.20
C THR A 181 11.05 0.99 -17.86
N TRP A 182 10.56 1.93 -17.06
CA TRP A 182 9.88 3.15 -17.51
C TRP A 182 9.94 4.22 -16.43
N GLU A 183 10.01 5.50 -16.86
CA GLU A 183 10.08 6.64 -15.97
C GLU A 183 9.39 7.86 -16.55
N LEU A 184 8.72 8.63 -15.69
CA LEU A 184 8.15 9.94 -15.97
C LEU A 184 8.54 10.94 -14.88
N LEU A 185 9.18 12.02 -15.27
CA LEU A 185 9.43 13.18 -14.42
C LEU A 185 8.33 14.22 -14.68
N LEU A 186 7.60 14.59 -13.64
CA LEU A 186 6.54 15.59 -13.72
C LEU A 186 7.15 16.98 -13.72
N SER A 187 6.91 17.75 -14.77
CA SER A 187 7.36 19.12 -14.83
C SER A 187 6.48 20.05 -14.00
N ASP A 188 7.03 21.16 -13.51
CA ASP A 188 6.29 22.20 -12.78
C ASP A 188 5.17 22.85 -13.62
N GLN A 189 5.19 22.67 -14.94
CA GLN A 189 4.19 23.21 -15.85
C GLN A 189 2.87 22.42 -15.88
N ILE A 190 2.88 21.13 -15.46
CA ILE A 190 1.69 20.28 -15.52
C ILE A 190 0.78 20.55 -14.32
N ASN A 191 1.37 20.93 -13.19
CA ASN A 191 0.62 21.26 -11.98
C ASN A 191 1.45 22.26 -11.18
N SER A 192 0.88 23.38 -10.78
CA SER A 192 1.57 24.41 -9.99
C SER A 192 2.16 23.89 -8.67
N ALA A 193 1.65 22.76 -8.15
CA ALA A 193 2.21 22.04 -7.00
C ALA A 193 3.18 20.92 -7.39
N GLY A 194 3.09 20.36 -8.61
CA GLY A 194 3.97 19.31 -9.13
C GLY A 194 3.94 17.98 -8.39
N TYR A 195 2.95 17.76 -7.51
CA TYR A 195 2.88 16.58 -6.66
C TYR A 195 1.89 15.55 -7.20
N SER A 196 2.34 14.30 -7.37
CA SER A 196 1.49 13.15 -7.66
C SER A 196 1.50 12.18 -6.48
N PRO A 197 0.46 12.19 -5.63
CA PRO A 197 0.41 11.30 -4.46
C PRO A 197 0.21 9.84 -4.82
N ARG A 198 -0.32 9.58 -6.02
CA ARG A 198 -0.60 8.23 -6.55
C ARG A 198 -0.50 8.23 -8.07
N ALA A 199 -0.07 7.09 -8.61
CA ALA A 199 -0.14 6.81 -10.03
C ALA A 199 -0.89 5.49 -10.26
N ARG A 200 -1.65 5.41 -11.33
CA ARG A 200 -2.29 4.19 -11.83
C ARG A 200 -1.98 4.04 -13.30
N LYS A 201 -1.74 2.82 -13.74
CA LYS A 201 -1.54 2.49 -15.14
C LYS A 201 -2.73 1.69 -15.62
N TYR A 202 -3.35 2.17 -16.68
CA TYR A 202 -4.50 1.52 -17.31
C TYR A 202 -4.10 0.99 -18.68
N ASN A 203 -4.77 -0.06 -19.13
CA ASN A 203 -4.67 -0.52 -20.52
C ASN A 203 -5.22 0.59 -21.44
N LEU A 204 -4.65 0.72 -22.65
CA LEU A 204 -5.15 1.69 -23.64
C LEU A 204 -6.64 1.54 -23.91
N ASN A 205 -7.14 0.32 -23.96
CA ASN A 205 -8.55 0.02 -24.20
C ASN A 205 -9.45 0.31 -22.97
N TYR A 206 -8.88 0.69 -21.81
CA TYR A 206 -9.67 0.97 -20.62
C TYR A 206 -10.57 2.19 -20.80
N ILE A 207 -10.04 3.23 -21.43
CA ILE A 207 -10.78 4.45 -21.75
C ILE A 207 -11.89 4.14 -22.76
N ASP A 208 -11.56 3.37 -23.81
CA ASP A 208 -12.52 2.95 -24.84
C ASP A 208 -13.69 2.13 -24.27
N SER A 209 -13.48 1.41 -23.18
CA SER A 209 -14.53 0.61 -22.54
C SER A 209 -15.44 1.41 -21.60
N LEU A 210 -14.98 2.57 -21.12
CA LEU A 210 -15.71 3.38 -20.14
C LEU A 210 -16.49 4.54 -20.77
N ILE A 211 -16.07 5.00 -21.94
CA ILE A 211 -16.56 6.25 -22.53
C ILE A 211 -16.76 6.01 -24.02
N GLY A 212 -18.04 6.01 -24.46
CA GLY A 212 -18.34 6.18 -25.87
C GLY A 212 -17.89 7.56 -26.36
N ASP A 213 -17.68 7.70 -27.65
CA ASP A 213 -17.44 8.98 -28.30
C ASP A 213 -18.65 9.91 -28.11
N ILE A 214 -18.61 10.71 -27.02
CA ILE A 214 -19.72 11.56 -26.59
C ILE A 214 -19.90 12.76 -27.57
N HIS A 215 -18.81 13.20 -28.19
CA HIS A 215 -18.80 14.31 -29.14
C HIS A 215 -19.01 13.88 -30.59
N SER A 216 -19.04 12.55 -30.86
CA SER A 216 -19.24 11.97 -32.19
C SER A 216 -18.23 12.45 -33.24
N ASP A 217 -17.00 12.71 -32.81
CA ASP A 217 -15.89 13.12 -33.68
C ASP A 217 -15.03 11.95 -34.15
N ASN A 218 -15.42 10.71 -33.78
CA ASN A 218 -14.72 9.44 -34.01
C ASN A 218 -13.38 9.31 -33.27
N PHE A 219 -13.14 10.13 -32.25
CA PHE A 219 -11.98 10.03 -31.37
C PHE A 219 -12.45 10.09 -29.92
N ILE A 220 -11.97 9.17 -29.11
CA ILE A 220 -12.15 9.23 -27.66
C ILE A 220 -11.00 10.05 -27.07
N ASN A 221 -11.33 11.17 -26.47
CA ASN A 221 -10.34 12.12 -25.96
C ASN A 221 -10.78 12.73 -24.62
N ILE A 222 -9.94 13.64 -24.07
CA ILE A 222 -10.19 14.23 -22.74
C ILE A 222 -11.51 15.04 -22.66
N TYR A 223 -12.02 15.54 -23.77
CA TYR A 223 -13.26 16.30 -23.77
C TYR A 223 -14.50 15.43 -23.59
N ASP A 224 -14.40 14.12 -23.88
CA ASP A 224 -15.44 13.14 -23.61
C ASP A 224 -15.53 12.79 -22.11
N LEU A 225 -14.54 13.20 -21.34
CA LEU A 225 -14.44 12.99 -19.89
C LEU A 225 -14.98 14.16 -19.05
N ILE A 226 -15.24 15.31 -19.65
CA ILE A 226 -15.58 16.56 -18.95
C ILE A 226 -17.09 16.85 -19.10
N LYS A 227 -17.95 15.96 -18.60
CA LYS A 227 -19.37 16.29 -18.42
C LYS A 227 -19.80 16.11 -16.98
#